data_15194994e61bfd3915d9aa4cd23688d8
#
_entry.id   15194994e61bfd3915d9aa4cd23688d8
#
_cell.length_a   1.000
_cell.length_b   1.000
_cell.length_c   1.000
_cell.angle_alpha   90.00
_cell.angle_beta   90.00
_cell.angle_gamma   90.00
#
_symmetry.space_group_name_H-M   'P 1'
#
loop_
_entity.id
_entity.type
_entity.pdbx_description
1 polymer ?
#
loop_
_entity_poly.entity_id
_entity_poly.type
_entity_poly.pdbx_seq_one_letter_code
_entity_poly.pdbx_strand_id
1 'polypeptide(L)'
;MTISDPSNPGTALVSNTGEIPANCYGETLDFVNKTIAQTNAYADIITNADNAGNNLSDKYENSNNNKLAGKLKNVAKLISGGLKTKVYIVQLGGFDNHDNQIIEGNRTEGKHSDLLKELSDAIAAFQEDLELLNIDKKVIGMTYSEFGRRIRSNGALGTDHGSAAPLFLFGTCAKNQVLGDAPEIDTQVDDQEGVQMQYDFRNVYSTILTDWLGATKQESTNVLFDEFIALPLFKEGCAAALSTNDFLLQELEIEVYPNPTINTVNIRFFGNNENIKITLYNSIGAVVKQVTNQKYSAIQHVLKVNIDSLPKGNYFVHYQTKGISKTKKLLKY
;
A
#
# COMPACT_ATOMS: atom_id res chain seq x y z
N MET A 1 -5.95 -3.59 -7.97
CA MET A 1 -5.98 -3.22 -9.40
C MET A 1 -4.62 -3.51 -10.00
N THR A 2 -4.54 -4.15 -11.14
CA THR A 2 -3.29 -4.36 -11.89
C THR A 2 -3.18 -3.29 -12.97
N ILE A 3 -2.05 -2.61 -13.03
CA ILE A 3 -1.82 -1.52 -13.97
C ILE A 3 -0.58 -1.86 -14.80
N SER A 4 -0.73 -1.96 -16.11
CA SER A 4 0.38 -2.17 -17.03
C SER A 4 0.96 -0.84 -17.54
N ASP A 5 0.10 0.15 -17.73
CA ASP A 5 0.43 1.49 -18.20
C ASP A 5 -0.34 2.53 -17.36
N PRO A 6 0.34 3.30 -16.49
CA PRO A 6 -0.32 4.32 -15.67
C PRO A 6 -0.88 5.51 -16.48
N SER A 7 -0.33 5.79 -17.64
CA SER A 7 -0.85 6.86 -18.53
C SER A 7 -2.19 6.47 -19.18
N ASN A 8 -2.43 5.16 -19.27
CA ASN A 8 -3.68 4.59 -19.75
C ASN A 8 -4.04 3.34 -18.92
N PRO A 9 -4.48 3.52 -17.66
CA PRO A 9 -4.75 2.41 -16.75
C PRO A 9 -5.91 1.52 -17.19
N GLY A 10 -6.55 1.85 -18.30
CA GLY A 10 -7.73 1.18 -18.83
C GLY A 10 -9.00 1.57 -18.07
N THR A 11 -10.11 1.62 -18.78
CA THR A 11 -11.44 1.74 -18.18
C THR A 11 -12.15 0.40 -18.26
N ALA A 12 -12.79 -0.01 -17.17
CA ALA A 12 -13.69 -1.16 -17.22
C ALA A 12 -14.91 -0.82 -18.11
N LEU A 13 -15.47 -1.84 -18.73
CA LEU A 13 -16.66 -1.71 -19.59
C LEU A 13 -17.79 -0.96 -18.86
N VAL A 14 -18.59 -0.23 -19.61
CA VAL A 14 -19.72 0.56 -19.10
C VAL A 14 -20.66 -0.35 -18.28
N SER A 15 -21.00 0.11 -17.08
CA SER A 15 -21.98 -0.55 -16.23
C SER A 15 -23.34 -0.65 -16.95
N ASN A 16 -24.01 -1.77 -16.79
CA ASN A 16 -25.38 -1.92 -17.27
C ASN A 16 -26.30 -0.96 -16.50
N THR A 17 -26.97 -0.06 -17.23
CA THR A 17 -27.89 0.95 -16.66
C THR A 17 -29.31 0.46 -16.49
N GLY A 18 -29.57 -0.83 -16.70
CA GLY A 18 -30.89 -1.45 -16.48
C GLY A 18 -31.29 -1.55 -15.01
N GLU A 19 -32.58 -1.77 -14.74
CA GLU A 19 -33.06 -2.05 -13.39
C GLU A 19 -32.35 -3.28 -12.81
N ILE A 20 -31.83 -3.14 -11.59
CA ILE A 20 -31.17 -4.23 -10.86
C ILE A 20 -32.27 -5.08 -10.20
N PRO A 21 -32.43 -6.38 -10.55
CA PRO A 21 -33.45 -7.23 -9.96
C PRO A 21 -33.24 -7.42 -8.44
N ALA A 22 -34.34 -7.49 -7.68
CA ALA A 22 -34.31 -7.74 -6.24
C ALA A 22 -34.13 -9.24 -5.92
N ASN A 23 -33.01 -9.84 -6.35
CA ASN A 23 -32.64 -11.24 -6.11
C ASN A 23 -31.11 -11.40 -6.07
N CYS A 24 -30.61 -12.60 -5.78
CA CYS A 24 -29.15 -12.86 -5.70
C CYS A 24 -28.39 -12.49 -6.98
N TYR A 25 -28.99 -12.59 -8.15
CA TYR A 25 -28.41 -12.14 -9.41
C TYR A 25 -28.25 -10.60 -9.41
N GLY A 26 -29.27 -9.88 -8.96
CA GLY A 26 -29.23 -8.43 -8.86
C GLY A 26 -28.21 -7.93 -7.83
N GLU A 27 -28.05 -8.62 -6.70
CA GLU A 27 -27.00 -8.32 -5.71
C GLU A 27 -25.61 -8.47 -6.31
N THR A 28 -25.38 -9.53 -7.07
CA THR A 28 -24.10 -9.77 -7.78
C THR A 28 -23.87 -8.70 -8.85
N LEU A 29 -24.90 -8.36 -9.62
CA LEU A 29 -24.82 -7.32 -10.66
C LEU A 29 -24.53 -5.94 -10.06
N ASP A 30 -25.17 -5.58 -8.95
CA ASP A 30 -24.91 -4.34 -8.21
C ASP A 30 -23.47 -4.28 -7.70
N PHE A 31 -22.96 -5.39 -7.14
CA PHE A 31 -21.56 -5.49 -6.73
C PHE A 31 -20.60 -5.27 -7.91
N VAL A 32 -20.85 -5.89 -9.05
CA VAL A 32 -20.03 -5.72 -10.27
C VAL A 32 -20.08 -4.27 -10.75
N ASN A 33 -21.27 -3.67 -10.83
CA ASN A 33 -21.44 -2.28 -11.26
C ASN A 33 -20.71 -1.29 -10.32
N LYS A 34 -20.80 -1.49 -9.01
CA LYS A 34 -20.06 -0.69 -8.02
C LYS A 34 -18.55 -0.85 -8.17
N THR A 35 -18.09 -2.08 -8.39
CA THR A 35 -16.67 -2.37 -8.62
C THR A 35 -16.15 -1.69 -9.88
N ILE A 36 -16.92 -1.73 -10.98
CA ILE A 36 -16.61 -1.04 -12.23
C ILE A 36 -16.51 0.48 -12.00
N ALA A 37 -17.50 1.08 -11.34
CA ALA A 37 -17.51 2.52 -11.06
C ALA A 37 -16.31 2.94 -10.20
N GLN A 38 -15.99 2.19 -9.16
CA GLN A 38 -14.82 2.43 -8.32
C GLN A 38 -13.51 2.29 -9.09
N THR A 39 -13.40 1.28 -9.97
CA THR A 39 -12.22 1.06 -10.82
C THR A 39 -12.00 2.23 -11.77
N ASN A 40 -13.06 2.70 -12.43
CA ASN A 40 -12.98 3.83 -13.35
C ASN A 40 -12.62 5.13 -12.63
N ALA A 41 -13.23 5.40 -11.48
CA ALA A 41 -12.88 6.57 -10.65
C ALA A 41 -11.41 6.53 -10.18
N TYR A 42 -10.88 5.34 -9.89
CA TYR A 42 -9.50 5.18 -9.49
C TYR A 42 -8.53 5.32 -10.68
N ALA A 43 -8.95 4.96 -11.89
CA ALA A 43 -8.17 5.14 -13.11
C ALA A 43 -7.83 6.62 -13.36
N ASP A 44 -8.80 7.51 -13.16
CA ASP A 44 -8.58 8.97 -13.27
C ASP A 44 -7.55 9.47 -12.24
N ILE A 45 -7.62 8.96 -11.01
CA ILE A 45 -6.65 9.31 -9.95
C ILE A 45 -5.23 8.87 -10.33
N ILE A 46 -5.09 7.68 -10.91
CA ILE A 46 -3.81 7.17 -11.39
C ILE A 46 -3.28 8.01 -12.54
N THR A 47 -4.10 8.31 -13.55
CA THR A 47 -3.72 9.13 -14.69
C THR A 47 -3.30 10.54 -14.24
N ASN A 48 -4.01 11.14 -13.31
CA ASN A 48 -3.66 12.44 -12.75
C ASN A 48 -2.30 12.39 -12.02
N ALA A 49 -2.04 11.32 -11.24
CA ALA A 49 -0.77 11.14 -10.56
C ALA A 49 0.37 10.88 -11.59
N ASP A 50 0.12 10.09 -12.63
CA ASP A 50 1.10 9.87 -13.70
C ASP A 50 1.48 11.17 -14.41
N ASN A 51 0.48 12.01 -14.76
CA ASN A 51 0.70 13.30 -15.41
C ASN A 51 1.44 14.30 -14.50
N ALA A 52 1.24 14.25 -13.20
CA ALA A 52 1.89 15.14 -12.24
C ALA A 52 3.26 14.62 -11.78
N GLY A 53 3.52 13.33 -11.95
CA GLY A 53 4.73 12.68 -11.47
C GLY A 53 5.91 12.78 -12.44
N ASN A 54 7.10 12.58 -11.90
CA ASN A 54 8.36 12.63 -12.63
C ASN A 54 9.27 11.45 -12.27
N ASN A 55 10.25 11.20 -13.15
CA ASN A 55 11.42 10.37 -12.90
C ASN A 55 12.68 11.17 -13.21
N LEU A 56 13.70 11.05 -12.40
CA LEU A 56 14.94 11.83 -12.50
C LEU A 56 16.20 10.97 -12.68
N SER A 57 16.14 9.65 -12.37
CA SER A 57 17.27 8.76 -12.56
C SER A 57 17.45 8.39 -14.04
N ASP A 58 18.67 8.51 -14.52
CA ASP A 58 19.09 8.05 -15.86
C ASP A 58 19.42 6.56 -15.91
N LYS A 59 19.55 5.89 -14.76
CA LYS A 59 19.84 4.45 -14.68
C LYS A 59 18.75 3.59 -15.32
N TYR A 60 17.52 4.10 -15.41
CA TYR A 60 16.45 3.39 -16.12
C TYR A 60 16.71 3.25 -17.63
N GLU A 61 17.39 4.23 -18.24
CA GLU A 61 17.72 4.21 -19.68
C GLU A 61 18.73 3.11 -20.01
N ASN A 62 19.67 2.86 -19.09
CA ASN A 62 20.64 1.79 -19.20
C ASN A 62 20.04 0.38 -18.98
N SER A 63 18.77 0.33 -18.61
CA SER A 63 18.03 -0.89 -18.29
C SER A 63 16.98 -1.25 -19.34
N ASN A 64 17.20 -0.93 -20.63
CA ASN A 64 16.23 -1.03 -21.72
C ASN A 64 15.53 -2.39 -21.87
N ASN A 65 16.10 -3.48 -21.35
CA ASN A 65 15.50 -4.82 -21.35
C ASN A 65 15.04 -5.27 -19.95
N ASN A 66 15.27 -4.47 -18.90
CA ASN A 66 14.89 -4.78 -17.54
C ASN A 66 13.43 -4.40 -17.29
N LYS A 67 12.54 -5.41 -17.38
CA LYS A 67 11.10 -5.22 -17.18
C LYS A 67 10.74 -4.78 -15.76
N LEU A 68 11.52 -5.18 -14.75
CA LEU A 68 11.31 -4.76 -13.37
C LEU A 68 11.65 -3.28 -13.19
N ALA A 69 12.76 -2.81 -13.80
CA ALA A 69 13.13 -1.40 -13.76
C ALA A 69 12.01 -0.51 -14.34
N GLY A 70 11.39 -0.90 -15.45
CA GLY A 70 10.26 -0.19 -16.03
C GLY A 70 9.04 -0.13 -15.08
N LYS A 71 8.73 -1.23 -14.38
CA LYS A 71 7.65 -1.26 -13.38
C LYS A 71 7.95 -0.35 -12.19
N LEU A 72 9.17 -0.41 -11.67
CA LEU A 72 9.60 0.43 -10.54
C LEU A 72 9.67 1.92 -10.93
N LYS A 73 10.07 2.24 -12.17
CA LYS A 73 9.99 3.59 -12.73
C LYS A 73 8.56 4.15 -12.64
N ASN A 74 7.57 3.36 -13.05
CA ASN A 74 6.16 3.75 -12.96
C ASN A 74 5.73 3.97 -11.49
N VAL A 75 6.17 3.10 -10.56
CA VAL A 75 5.88 3.27 -9.13
C VAL A 75 6.47 4.58 -8.60
N ALA A 76 7.74 4.88 -8.88
CA ALA A 76 8.37 6.14 -8.46
C ALA A 76 7.64 7.36 -9.01
N LYS A 77 7.25 7.31 -10.29
CA LYS A 77 6.48 8.37 -10.95
C LYS A 77 5.13 8.60 -10.28
N LEU A 78 4.38 7.55 -9.99
CA LEU A 78 3.08 7.64 -9.32
C LEU A 78 3.19 8.19 -7.90
N ILE A 79 4.21 7.77 -7.15
CA ILE A 79 4.46 8.30 -5.78
C ILE A 79 4.83 9.79 -5.86
N SER A 80 5.71 10.18 -6.77
CA SER A 80 6.11 11.59 -6.96
C SER A 80 4.95 12.46 -7.40
N GLY A 81 4.02 11.92 -8.18
CA GLY A 81 2.78 12.57 -8.59
C GLY A 81 1.69 12.61 -7.52
N GLY A 82 1.99 12.12 -6.33
CA GLY A 82 1.12 12.25 -5.15
C GLY A 82 0.06 11.16 -5.01
N LEU A 83 0.19 10.02 -5.72
CA LEU A 83 -0.70 8.89 -5.53
C LEU A 83 -0.62 8.37 -4.08
N LYS A 84 -1.78 8.16 -3.45
CA LYS A 84 -1.88 7.81 -2.02
C LYS A 84 -1.86 6.29 -1.74
N THR A 85 -1.61 5.49 -2.76
CA THR A 85 -1.46 4.03 -2.61
C THR A 85 -0.30 3.73 -1.66
N LYS A 86 -0.56 2.91 -0.65
CA LYS A 86 0.44 2.55 0.37
C LYS A 86 1.27 1.33 -0.01
N VAL A 87 0.71 0.41 -0.77
CA VAL A 87 1.34 -0.86 -1.14
C VAL A 87 1.34 -1.01 -2.65
N TYR A 88 2.52 -1.17 -3.22
CA TYR A 88 2.74 -1.48 -4.62
C TYR A 88 3.37 -2.86 -4.72
N ILE A 89 2.84 -3.71 -5.58
CA ILE A 89 3.38 -5.04 -5.84
C ILE A 89 3.85 -5.07 -7.29
N VAL A 90 5.13 -5.40 -7.47
CA VAL A 90 5.75 -5.59 -8.79
C VAL A 90 6.36 -7.00 -8.86
N GLN A 91 6.35 -7.59 -10.03
CA GLN A 91 6.75 -8.97 -10.20
C GLN A 91 7.92 -9.07 -11.19
N LEU A 92 8.94 -9.83 -10.80
CA LEU A 92 10.01 -10.34 -11.64
C LEU A 92 9.89 -11.86 -11.71
N GLY A 93 9.55 -12.39 -12.87
CA GLY A 93 9.46 -13.83 -13.12
C GLY A 93 10.82 -14.43 -13.50
N GLY A 94 10.85 -15.76 -13.66
CA GLY A 94 12.01 -16.50 -14.14
C GLY A 94 12.81 -17.19 -13.04
N PHE A 95 12.54 -16.91 -11.76
CA PHE A 95 13.21 -17.58 -10.65
C PHE A 95 12.79 -19.05 -10.47
N ASP A 96 11.63 -19.45 -11.00
CA ASP A 96 11.21 -20.84 -11.05
C ASP A 96 11.91 -21.58 -12.20
N ASN A 97 13.22 -21.66 -12.13
CA ASN A 97 14.06 -22.43 -13.05
C ASN A 97 14.73 -23.57 -12.30
N HIS A 98 14.80 -24.73 -12.91
CA HIS A 98 15.41 -25.95 -12.35
C HIS A 98 16.64 -26.38 -13.11
N ASP A 99 16.96 -25.69 -14.21
CA ASP A 99 18.08 -26.02 -15.09
C ASP A 99 18.87 -24.74 -15.43
N ASN A 100 20.15 -24.95 -15.75
CA ASN A 100 21.04 -23.90 -16.25
C ASN A 100 21.03 -22.62 -15.37
N GLN A 101 20.89 -22.78 -14.06
CA GLN A 101 21.02 -21.67 -13.11
C GLN A 101 22.43 -21.10 -13.14
N ILE A 102 23.40 -21.98 -13.42
CA ILE A 102 24.82 -21.65 -13.63
C ILE A 102 25.28 -22.19 -14.99
N ILE A 103 26.41 -21.69 -15.49
CA ILE A 103 27.12 -22.27 -16.62
C ILE A 103 28.07 -23.33 -16.09
N GLU A 104 28.22 -24.45 -16.84
CA GLU A 104 29.15 -25.52 -16.46
C GLU A 104 30.56 -24.96 -16.25
N GLY A 105 31.14 -25.27 -15.11
CA GLY A 105 32.47 -24.76 -14.72
C GLY A 105 32.51 -23.30 -14.23
N ASN A 106 31.39 -22.54 -14.33
CA ASN A 106 31.32 -21.18 -13.83
C ASN A 106 30.07 -20.99 -12.97
N ARG A 107 30.23 -20.85 -11.65
CA ARG A 107 29.16 -20.72 -10.68
C ARG A 107 28.61 -19.27 -10.54
N THR A 108 29.26 -18.32 -11.18
CA THR A 108 28.90 -16.88 -11.07
C THR A 108 28.16 -16.37 -12.30
N GLU A 109 27.99 -17.20 -13.32
CA GLU A 109 27.28 -16.86 -14.55
C GLU A 109 26.15 -17.87 -14.81
N GLY A 110 25.08 -17.43 -15.44
CA GLY A 110 23.92 -18.25 -15.81
C GLY A 110 22.60 -17.55 -15.50
N LYS A 111 21.49 -18.24 -15.74
CA LYS A 111 20.13 -17.66 -15.59
C LYS A 111 19.87 -17.02 -14.21
N HIS A 112 20.43 -17.61 -13.14
CA HIS A 112 20.20 -17.11 -11.79
C HIS A 112 20.94 -15.80 -11.52
N SER A 113 22.21 -15.71 -11.93
CA SER A 113 22.98 -14.48 -11.80
C SER A 113 22.40 -13.34 -12.65
N ASP A 114 21.89 -13.65 -13.85
CA ASP A 114 21.25 -12.67 -14.72
C ASP A 114 19.99 -12.09 -14.06
N LEU A 115 19.15 -12.93 -13.46
CA LEU A 115 17.96 -12.49 -12.72
C LEU A 115 18.31 -11.65 -11.48
N LEU A 116 19.35 -12.05 -10.73
CA LEU A 116 19.83 -11.27 -9.58
C LEU A 116 20.40 -9.91 -10.02
N LYS A 117 21.08 -9.88 -11.17
CA LYS A 117 21.54 -8.63 -11.76
C LYS A 117 20.38 -7.74 -12.17
N GLU A 118 19.36 -8.29 -12.86
CA GLU A 118 18.15 -7.57 -13.23
C GLU A 118 17.46 -6.96 -12.00
N LEU A 119 17.32 -7.75 -10.93
CA LEU A 119 16.74 -7.29 -9.66
C LEU A 119 17.56 -6.16 -9.04
N SER A 120 18.89 -6.34 -8.95
CA SER A 120 19.79 -5.37 -8.33
C SER A 120 19.82 -4.03 -9.09
N ASP A 121 19.94 -4.09 -10.41
CA ASP A 121 19.96 -2.89 -11.28
C ASP A 121 18.63 -2.13 -11.19
N ALA A 122 17.50 -2.83 -11.15
CA ALA A 122 16.18 -2.22 -11.02
C ALA A 122 15.99 -1.54 -9.66
N ILE A 123 16.42 -2.17 -8.57
CA ILE A 123 16.39 -1.59 -7.23
C ILE A 123 17.31 -0.37 -7.15
N ALA A 124 18.50 -0.43 -7.72
CA ALA A 124 19.46 0.68 -7.72
C ALA A 124 18.92 1.91 -8.47
N ALA A 125 18.29 1.71 -9.64
CA ALA A 125 17.65 2.77 -10.40
C ALA A 125 16.48 3.38 -9.63
N PHE A 126 15.65 2.55 -9.02
CA PHE A 126 14.50 2.98 -8.22
C PHE A 126 14.93 3.79 -7.00
N GLN A 127 15.90 3.30 -6.23
CA GLN A 127 16.39 3.98 -5.04
C GLN A 127 16.99 5.35 -5.36
N GLU A 128 17.80 5.44 -6.41
CA GLU A 128 18.37 6.72 -6.86
C GLU A 128 17.26 7.69 -7.29
N ASP A 129 16.24 7.22 -8.03
CA ASP A 129 15.13 8.06 -8.45
C ASP A 129 14.35 8.63 -7.26
N LEU A 130 14.07 7.79 -6.24
CA LEU A 130 13.43 8.24 -5.01
C LEU A 130 14.26 9.30 -4.27
N GLU A 131 15.59 9.15 -4.24
CA GLU A 131 16.52 10.10 -3.63
C GLU A 131 16.53 11.45 -4.39
N LEU A 132 16.65 11.41 -5.72
CA LEU A 132 16.59 12.60 -6.57
C LEU A 132 15.25 13.35 -6.44
N LEU A 133 14.17 12.61 -6.28
CA LEU A 133 12.81 13.14 -6.07
C LEU A 133 12.56 13.60 -4.62
N ASN A 134 13.50 13.37 -3.69
CA ASN A 134 13.38 13.67 -2.25
C ASN A 134 12.17 12.98 -1.58
N ILE A 135 11.85 11.76 -1.99
CA ILE A 135 10.78 10.92 -1.43
C ILE A 135 11.29 9.58 -0.88
N ASP A 136 12.59 9.35 -0.91
CA ASP A 136 13.28 8.13 -0.49
C ASP A 136 12.97 7.69 0.95
N LYS A 137 12.78 8.64 1.86
CA LYS A 137 12.41 8.35 3.27
C LYS A 137 10.95 7.92 3.45
N LYS A 138 10.12 8.05 2.42
CA LYS A 138 8.71 7.66 2.44
C LYS A 138 8.46 6.27 1.86
N VAL A 139 9.49 5.62 1.33
CA VAL A 139 9.37 4.36 0.61
C VAL A 139 10.31 3.33 1.22
N ILE A 140 9.77 2.15 1.46
CA ILE A 140 10.52 0.94 1.79
C ILE A 140 10.14 -0.15 0.82
N GLY A 141 11.11 -0.88 0.32
CA GLY A 141 10.87 -2.04 -0.53
C GLY A 141 11.33 -3.32 0.13
N MET A 142 10.66 -4.41 -0.17
CA MET A 142 11.10 -5.74 0.21
C MET A 142 10.88 -6.73 -0.92
N THR A 143 11.73 -7.75 -0.98
CA THR A 143 11.51 -8.92 -1.85
C THR A 143 10.72 -9.98 -1.11
N TYR A 144 9.95 -10.79 -1.84
CA TYR A 144 9.34 -12.01 -1.32
C TYR A 144 9.30 -13.08 -2.43
N SER A 145 9.27 -14.34 -2.04
CA SER A 145 9.17 -15.49 -2.95
C SER A 145 8.30 -16.57 -2.32
N GLU A 146 7.66 -17.40 -3.15
CA GLU A 146 6.85 -18.52 -2.67
C GLU A 146 7.70 -19.66 -2.10
N PHE A 147 8.95 -19.82 -2.56
CA PHE A 147 9.81 -20.91 -2.19
C PHE A 147 11.27 -20.46 -2.06
N GLY A 148 12.05 -21.24 -1.33
CA GLY A 148 13.51 -21.22 -1.35
C GLY A 148 14.08 -22.31 -2.25
N ARG A 149 15.37 -22.59 -2.12
CA ARG A 149 16.05 -23.65 -2.88
C ARG A 149 16.66 -24.68 -1.95
N ARG A 150 16.75 -25.92 -2.44
CA ARG A 150 17.49 -26.99 -1.77
C ARG A 150 18.97 -26.67 -1.74
N ILE A 151 19.67 -27.26 -0.78
CA ILE A 151 21.12 -27.08 -0.62
C ILE A 151 21.88 -27.77 -1.76
N ARG A 152 21.47 -29.00 -2.13
CA ARG A 152 22.14 -29.76 -3.22
C ARG A 152 21.66 -29.30 -4.59
N SER A 153 22.60 -29.25 -5.52
CA SER A 153 22.29 -29.11 -6.93
C SER A 153 21.63 -30.38 -7.46
N ASN A 154 20.71 -30.24 -8.41
CA ASN A 154 20.22 -31.36 -9.23
C ASN A 154 21.16 -31.64 -10.41
N GLY A 155 20.88 -32.68 -11.20
CA GLY A 155 21.72 -33.07 -12.34
C GLY A 155 21.69 -32.13 -13.55
N ALA A 156 20.90 -31.01 -13.50
CA ALA A 156 20.70 -30.12 -14.63
C ALA A 156 21.35 -28.71 -14.42
N LEU A 157 22.42 -28.62 -13.63
CA LEU A 157 23.09 -27.36 -13.26
C LEU A 157 22.16 -26.37 -12.58
N GLY A 158 21.21 -26.86 -11.79
CA GLY A 158 20.22 -26.10 -11.06
C GLY A 158 19.94 -26.66 -9.68
N THR A 159 18.88 -26.21 -9.05
CA THR A 159 18.39 -26.67 -7.76
C THR A 159 16.88 -26.79 -7.78
N ASP A 160 16.34 -27.72 -6.99
CA ASP A 160 14.90 -27.83 -6.79
C ASP A 160 14.40 -26.91 -5.68
N HIS A 161 13.07 -26.80 -5.53
CA HIS A 161 12.46 -25.97 -4.48
C HIS A 161 12.84 -26.46 -3.09
N GLY A 162 13.14 -25.51 -2.22
CA GLY A 162 13.41 -25.70 -0.79
C GLY A 162 12.57 -24.79 0.07
N SER A 163 12.83 -24.81 1.36
CA SER A 163 11.94 -24.24 2.38
C SER A 163 12.31 -22.81 2.81
N ALA A 164 13.57 -22.40 2.73
CA ALA A 164 14.01 -21.09 3.19
C ALA A 164 14.73 -20.31 2.08
N ALA A 165 14.59 -18.99 2.13
CA ALA A 165 15.21 -18.07 1.19
C ALA A 165 15.62 -16.77 1.89
N PRO A 166 16.62 -16.02 1.39
CA PRO A 166 16.89 -14.68 1.85
C PRO A 166 15.74 -13.73 1.46
N LEU A 167 15.41 -12.81 2.37
CA LEU A 167 14.51 -11.70 2.12
C LEU A 167 15.34 -10.41 2.16
N PHE A 168 15.25 -9.57 1.15
CA PHE A 168 15.93 -8.28 1.10
C PHE A 168 14.94 -7.16 1.45
N LEU A 169 15.32 -6.36 2.45
CA LEU A 169 14.66 -5.10 2.74
C LEU A 169 15.57 -3.97 2.24
N PHE A 170 15.04 -3.02 1.48
CA PHE A 170 15.81 -1.93 0.90
C PHE A 170 15.07 -0.60 1.00
N GLY A 171 15.83 0.48 0.95
CA GLY A 171 15.34 1.86 1.09
C GLY A 171 16.20 2.64 2.08
N THR A 172 16.15 3.96 2.01
CA THR A 172 16.94 4.87 2.87
C THR A 172 16.74 4.59 4.36
N CYS A 173 15.53 4.18 4.74
CA CYS A 173 15.17 3.89 6.12
C CYS A 173 15.45 2.45 6.58
N ALA A 174 15.84 1.55 5.69
CA ALA A 174 16.25 0.21 6.08
C ALA A 174 17.60 0.25 6.83
N LYS A 175 17.71 -0.53 7.91
CA LYS A 175 19.02 -0.71 8.56
C LYS A 175 19.96 -1.50 7.65
N ASN A 176 21.20 -1.04 7.57
CA ASN A 176 22.26 -1.75 6.87
C ASN A 176 22.80 -2.88 7.78
N GLN A 177 22.17 -4.03 7.73
CA GLN A 177 22.49 -5.19 8.57
C GLN A 177 22.09 -6.49 7.89
N VAL A 178 22.64 -7.60 8.36
CA VAL A 178 22.16 -8.94 8.10
C VAL A 178 21.54 -9.46 9.39
N LEU A 179 20.31 -9.94 9.33
CA LEU A 179 19.63 -10.62 10.43
C LEU A 179 19.74 -12.14 10.20
N GLY A 180 20.07 -12.84 11.27
CA GLY A 180 20.34 -14.26 11.23
C GLY A 180 21.82 -14.59 11.06
N ASP A 181 22.12 -15.85 11.28
CA ASP A 181 23.46 -16.41 11.19
C ASP A 181 23.70 -17.03 9.81
N ALA A 182 24.96 -17.17 9.42
CA ALA A 182 25.30 -17.95 8.24
C ALA A 182 24.80 -19.40 8.40
N PRO A 183 24.12 -19.97 7.40
CA PRO A 183 23.64 -21.34 7.51
C PRO A 183 24.81 -22.31 7.71
N GLU A 184 24.72 -23.16 8.72
CA GLU A 184 25.62 -24.30 8.85
C GLU A 184 25.17 -25.39 7.87
N ILE A 185 26.06 -25.78 6.97
CA ILE A 185 25.79 -26.79 5.96
C ILE A 185 26.67 -28.00 6.27
N ASP A 186 26.06 -29.13 6.56
CA ASP A 186 26.75 -30.39 6.81
C ASP A 186 27.48 -30.88 5.56
N THR A 187 28.54 -31.64 5.78
CA THR A 187 29.30 -32.28 4.68
C THR A 187 28.49 -33.36 3.98
N GLN A 188 27.49 -33.93 4.66
CA GLN A 188 26.53 -34.90 4.13
C GLN A 188 25.12 -34.27 4.19
N VAL A 189 24.59 -33.93 3.04
CA VAL A 189 23.27 -33.28 2.89
C VAL A 189 22.40 -34.20 2.04
N ASP A 190 21.18 -34.45 2.48
CA ASP A 190 20.20 -35.20 1.70
C ASP A 190 19.69 -34.43 0.49
N ASP A 191 19.23 -35.14 -0.54
CA ASP A 191 18.73 -34.53 -1.78
C ASP A 191 17.49 -33.61 -1.55
N GLN A 192 16.75 -33.85 -0.47
CA GLN A 192 15.55 -33.10 -0.15
C GLN A 192 15.81 -31.95 0.85
N GLU A 193 17.03 -31.83 1.36
CA GLU A 193 17.35 -30.93 2.44
C GLU A 193 17.39 -29.46 1.98
N GLY A 194 16.74 -28.60 2.74
CA GLY A 194 16.75 -27.17 2.59
C GLY A 194 17.41 -26.48 3.79
N VAL A 195 17.78 -25.23 3.64
CA VAL A 195 18.26 -24.40 4.73
C VAL A 195 17.15 -24.20 5.77
N GLN A 196 17.46 -24.30 7.06
CA GLN A 196 16.51 -24.06 8.13
C GLN A 196 16.08 -22.59 8.16
N MET A 197 14.80 -22.38 8.35
CA MET A 197 14.24 -21.03 8.55
C MET A 197 14.68 -20.50 9.92
N GLN A 198 15.32 -19.33 9.95
CA GLN A 198 15.73 -18.67 11.18
C GLN A 198 14.70 -17.66 11.68
N TYR A 199 14.01 -17.00 10.75
CA TYR A 199 12.93 -16.06 11.02
C TYR A 199 11.73 -16.40 10.16
N ASP A 200 10.55 -16.36 10.75
CA ASP A 200 9.31 -16.40 9.99
C ASP A 200 9.14 -15.09 9.22
N PHE A 201 8.78 -15.16 7.94
CA PHE A 201 8.55 -13.96 7.12
C PHE A 201 7.48 -13.04 7.72
N ARG A 202 6.55 -13.60 8.52
CA ARG A 202 5.53 -12.83 9.24
C ARG A 202 6.09 -11.94 10.34
N ASN A 203 7.29 -12.21 10.87
CA ASN A 203 7.99 -11.26 11.73
C ASN A 203 8.36 -9.97 10.97
N VAL A 204 8.79 -10.10 9.71
CA VAL A 204 9.05 -8.96 8.84
C VAL A 204 7.75 -8.20 8.54
N TYR A 205 6.68 -8.91 8.19
CA TYR A 205 5.38 -8.31 7.91
C TYR A 205 4.79 -7.60 9.13
N SER A 206 4.85 -8.22 10.31
CA SER A 206 4.44 -7.60 11.56
C SER A 206 5.18 -6.30 11.82
N THR A 207 6.50 -6.30 11.63
CA THR A 207 7.33 -5.09 11.79
C THR A 207 6.96 -4.01 10.78
N ILE A 208 6.75 -4.35 9.51
CA ILE A 208 6.33 -3.38 8.49
C ILE A 208 4.94 -2.83 8.81
N LEU A 209 4.00 -3.68 9.22
CA LEU A 209 2.66 -3.25 9.60
C LEU A 209 2.69 -2.27 10.79
N THR A 210 3.42 -2.60 11.86
CA THR A 210 3.44 -1.79 13.08
C THR A 210 4.35 -0.57 12.97
N ASP A 211 5.60 -0.77 12.57
CA ASP A 211 6.63 0.26 12.68
C ASP A 211 6.71 1.16 11.45
N TRP A 212 6.23 0.69 10.30
CA TRP A 212 6.23 1.48 9.06
C TRP A 212 4.84 1.97 8.67
N LEU A 213 3.83 1.11 8.69
CA LEU A 213 2.46 1.46 8.28
C LEU A 213 1.59 1.97 9.45
N GLY A 214 2.08 1.91 10.70
CA GLY A 214 1.41 2.45 11.87
C GLY A 214 0.23 1.62 12.39
N ALA A 215 0.15 0.34 12.02
CA ALA A 215 -0.86 -0.56 12.57
C ALA A 215 -0.59 -0.82 14.07
N THR A 216 -1.64 -1.03 14.83
CA THR A 216 -1.52 -1.51 16.20
C THR A 216 -1.09 -2.99 16.23
N LYS A 217 -0.53 -3.44 17.34
CA LYS A 217 -0.22 -4.87 17.53
C LYS A 217 -1.45 -5.75 17.33
N GLN A 218 -2.62 -5.32 17.81
CA GLN A 218 -3.85 -6.08 17.65
C GLN A 218 -4.28 -6.20 16.18
N GLU A 219 -4.14 -5.14 15.39
CA GLU A 219 -4.43 -5.18 13.96
C GLU A 219 -3.45 -6.10 13.23
N SER A 220 -2.15 -6.03 13.56
CA SER A 220 -1.14 -6.94 13.03
C SER A 220 -1.46 -8.41 13.36
N THR A 221 -1.78 -8.71 14.61
CA THR A 221 -2.17 -10.07 15.06
C THR A 221 -3.41 -10.57 14.31
N ASN A 222 -4.42 -9.71 14.13
CA ASN A 222 -5.65 -10.08 13.40
C ASN A 222 -5.38 -10.41 11.92
N VAL A 223 -4.49 -9.66 11.27
CA VAL A 223 -4.15 -9.84 9.85
C VAL A 223 -3.26 -11.07 9.65
N LEU A 224 -2.32 -11.30 10.56
CA LEU A 224 -1.34 -12.39 10.46
C LEU A 224 -1.81 -13.69 11.14
N PHE A 225 -2.99 -13.67 11.79
CA PHE A 225 -3.62 -14.78 12.52
C PHE A 225 -2.83 -15.29 13.73
N ASP A 226 -1.76 -14.59 14.14
CA ASP A 226 -0.95 -14.89 15.31
C ASP A 226 -0.09 -13.67 15.71
N GLU A 227 0.56 -13.76 16.85
CA GLU A 227 1.45 -12.72 17.38
C GLU A 227 2.90 -12.99 16.93
N PHE A 228 3.50 -12.04 16.23
CA PHE A 228 4.87 -12.13 15.71
C PHE A 228 5.76 -11.06 16.33
N ILE A 229 7.00 -11.46 16.65
CA ILE A 229 8.00 -10.57 17.24
C ILE A 229 8.46 -9.56 16.19
N ALA A 230 8.44 -8.27 16.53
CA ALA A 230 9.00 -7.23 15.69
C ALA A 230 10.52 -7.32 15.60
N LEU A 231 11.05 -7.16 14.40
CA LEU A 231 12.48 -7.19 14.09
C LEU A 231 13.04 -5.76 14.00
N PRO A 232 14.31 -5.52 14.35
CA PRO A 232 14.91 -4.19 14.31
C PRO A 232 15.27 -3.77 12.86
N LEU A 233 14.27 -3.62 11.98
CA LEU A 233 14.45 -3.42 10.53
C LEU A 233 14.78 -1.98 10.15
N PHE A 234 14.34 -0.99 10.93
CA PHE A 234 14.40 0.42 10.53
C PHE A 234 15.43 1.23 11.32
N LYS A 235 16.01 2.24 10.68
CA LYS A 235 16.84 3.24 11.32
C LYS A 235 16.03 4.10 12.28
N GLU A 236 16.67 4.60 13.34
CA GLU A 236 16.03 5.54 14.25
C GLU A 236 15.56 6.80 13.52
N GLY A 237 14.39 7.29 13.86
CA GLY A 237 13.77 8.47 13.25
C GLY A 237 13.11 8.25 11.88
N CYS A 238 13.22 7.03 11.31
CA CYS A 238 12.56 6.70 10.06
C CYS A 238 11.15 6.12 10.25
N ALA A 239 10.97 5.20 11.19
CA ALA A 239 9.70 4.54 11.44
C ALA A 239 8.60 5.51 11.94
N ALA A 240 8.98 6.55 12.68
CA ALA A 240 8.02 7.54 13.18
C ALA A 240 7.55 8.56 12.13
N ALA A 241 8.16 8.64 10.96
CA ALA A 241 7.82 9.66 9.95
C ALA A 241 6.52 9.33 9.19
N LEU A 242 6.10 8.06 9.19
CA LEU A 242 4.83 7.62 8.60
C LEU A 242 3.75 7.36 9.65
N SER A 243 4.13 7.23 10.92
CA SER A 243 3.20 7.08 12.01
C SER A 243 2.77 8.45 12.52
N THR A 244 1.53 8.75 12.41
CA THR A 244 0.70 9.59 13.26
C THR A 244 0.23 10.95 12.78
N ASN A 245 0.98 11.80 12.10
CA ASN A 245 0.41 13.12 11.81
C ASN A 245 -0.08 13.32 10.37
N ASP A 246 0.65 12.90 9.36
CA ASP A 246 0.22 13.08 7.97
C ASP A 246 -0.85 12.07 7.55
N PHE A 247 -0.83 10.87 8.11
CA PHE A 247 -1.81 9.83 7.83
C PHE A 247 -3.18 10.12 8.48
N LEU A 248 -3.18 10.49 9.75
CA LEU A 248 -4.40 10.89 10.46
C LEU A 248 -5.01 12.17 9.89
N LEU A 249 -4.17 13.09 9.38
CA LEU A 249 -4.65 14.33 8.76
C LEU A 249 -5.32 14.11 7.39
N GLN A 250 -5.00 13.03 6.67
CA GLN A 250 -5.56 12.75 5.34
C GLN A 250 -6.75 11.77 5.36
N GLU A 251 -6.78 10.77 6.26
CA GLU A 251 -7.96 9.90 6.42
C GLU A 251 -9.11 10.56 7.21
N LEU A 252 -8.85 11.66 7.89
CA LEU A 252 -9.90 12.48 8.51
C LEU A 252 -10.58 13.38 7.47
N GLU A 253 -10.80 12.93 6.26
CA GLU A 253 -11.74 13.61 5.37
C GLU A 253 -13.15 13.43 5.91
N ILE A 254 -13.70 14.54 6.38
CA ILE A 254 -15.12 14.63 6.66
C ILE A 254 -15.84 14.85 5.32
N GLU A 255 -16.76 13.98 5.01
CA GLU A 255 -17.66 14.14 3.86
C GLU A 255 -19.05 14.51 4.33
N VAL A 256 -19.69 15.40 3.57
CA VAL A 256 -21.02 15.92 3.89
C VAL A 256 -21.89 15.77 2.66
N TYR A 257 -22.84 14.84 2.69
CA TYR A 257 -23.68 14.51 1.53
C TYR A 257 -25.11 14.11 1.91
N PRO A 258 -26.09 14.34 0.99
CA PRO A 258 -25.99 15.16 -0.19
C PRO A 258 -25.67 16.61 0.15
N ASN A 259 -24.95 17.30 -0.74
CA ASN A 259 -24.68 18.72 -0.63
C ASN A 259 -24.74 19.33 -2.05
N PRO A 260 -25.76 20.10 -2.39
CA PRO A 260 -26.84 20.64 -1.51
C PRO A 260 -27.80 19.58 -0.94
N THR A 261 -28.55 19.99 0.12
CA THR A 261 -29.52 19.13 0.78
C THR A 261 -30.82 19.92 1.11
N ILE A 262 -31.89 19.16 1.40
CA ILE A 262 -33.18 19.75 1.80
C ILE A 262 -33.43 19.52 3.31
N ASN A 263 -33.56 18.27 3.73
CA ASN A 263 -34.02 17.92 5.08
C ASN A 263 -32.99 17.15 5.90
N THR A 264 -32.18 16.34 5.25
CA THR A 264 -31.19 15.46 5.94
C THR A 264 -29.86 15.48 5.25
N VAL A 265 -28.79 15.40 6.04
CA VAL A 265 -27.42 15.29 5.57
C VAL A 265 -26.73 14.15 6.29
N ASN A 266 -25.91 13.42 5.58
CA ASN A 266 -25.00 12.42 6.15
C ASN A 266 -23.63 13.06 6.32
N ILE A 267 -23.04 12.83 7.47
CA ILE A 267 -21.68 13.25 7.79
C ILE A 267 -20.87 11.97 7.97
N ARG A 268 -19.98 11.71 7.01
CA ARG A 268 -19.06 10.58 7.04
C ARG A 268 -17.71 11.03 7.56
N PHE A 269 -17.15 10.29 8.47
CA PHE A 269 -15.82 10.55 9.03
C PHE A 269 -15.20 9.25 9.56
N PHE A 270 -13.90 9.26 9.77
CA PHE A 270 -13.17 8.17 10.42
C PHE A 270 -13.00 8.50 11.91
N GLY A 271 -13.30 7.57 12.78
CA GLY A 271 -12.99 7.64 14.20
C GLY A 271 -11.51 7.34 14.45
N ASN A 272 -10.99 7.78 15.59
CA ASN A 272 -9.58 7.62 15.96
C ASN A 272 -9.38 7.17 17.42
N ASN A 273 -10.39 6.51 17.99
CA ASN A 273 -10.44 6.12 19.39
C ASN A 273 -10.40 7.31 20.39
N GLU A 274 -10.67 8.52 19.91
CA GLU A 274 -10.74 9.74 20.72
C GLU A 274 -12.15 10.37 20.71
N ASN A 275 -12.29 11.41 21.51
CA ASN A 275 -13.51 12.19 21.53
C ASN A 275 -13.59 13.07 20.27
N ILE A 276 -14.66 12.89 19.50
CA ILE A 276 -14.96 13.66 18.29
C ILE A 276 -16.18 14.54 18.55
N LYS A 277 -15.98 15.83 18.32
CA LYS A 277 -17.03 16.84 18.37
C LYS A 277 -17.36 17.31 16.96
N ILE A 278 -18.62 17.16 16.55
CA ILE A 278 -19.12 17.69 15.28
C ILE A 278 -20.22 18.69 15.58
N THR A 279 -20.05 19.89 15.05
CA THR A 279 -20.95 21.03 15.30
C THR A 279 -21.33 21.69 13.98
N LEU A 280 -22.59 22.06 13.83
CA LEU A 280 -23.10 22.79 12.68
C LEU A 280 -23.23 24.27 13.05
N TYR A 281 -22.64 25.13 12.24
CA TYR A 281 -22.68 26.58 12.37
C TYR A 281 -23.46 27.22 11.21
N ASN A 282 -24.08 28.35 11.42
CA ASN A 282 -24.62 29.16 10.35
C ASN A 282 -23.56 30.11 9.75
N SER A 283 -23.95 30.92 8.76
CA SER A 283 -23.05 31.83 8.04
C SER A 283 -22.43 32.96 8.90
N ILE A 284 -22.98 33.23 10.07
CA ILE A 284 -22.44 34.22 11.01
C ILE A 284 -21.63 33.57 12.15
N GLY A 285 -21.38 32.28 12.07
CA GLY A 285 -20.58 31.55 13.06
C GLY A 285 -21.34 31.15 14.33
N ALA A 286 -22.66 31.30 14.38
CA ALA A 286 -23.45 30.84 15.52
C ALA A 286 -23.69 29.32 15.41
N VAL A 287 -23.61 28.62 16.53
CA VAL A 287 -23.91 27.17 16.63
C VAL A 287 -25.42 27.00 16.43
N VAL A 288 -25.81 26.22 15.43
CA VAL A 288 -27.21 25.87 15.17
C VAL A 288 -27.53 24.43 15.57
N LYS A 289 -26.55 23.56 15.64
CA LYS A 289 -26.72 22.17 16.12
C LYS A 289 -25.40 21.54 16.55
N GLN A 290 -25.38 20.95 17.72
CA GLN A 290 -24.31 20.00 18.08
C GLN A 290 -24.73 18.59 17.61
N VAL A 291 -23.99 18.05 16.67
CA VAL A 291 -24.31 16.75 16.05
C VAL A 291 -23.84 15.59 16.95
N THR A 292 -22.61 15.67 17.44
CA THR A 292 -22.05 14.70 18.37
C THR A 292 -20.92 15.31 19.21
N ASN A 293 -20.63 14.68 20.37
CA ASN A 293 -19.46 14.96 21.19
C ASN A 293 -19.20 13.72 22.06
N GLN A 294 -18.59 12.69 21.45
CA GLN A 294 -18.31 11.43 22.13
C GLN A 294 -17.12 10.70 21.50
N LYS A 295 -16.66 9.65 22.16
CA LYS A 295 -15.58 8.80 21.63
C LYS A 295 -16.10 7.90 20.51
N TYR A 296 -15.32 7.80 19.41
CA TYR A 296 -15.59 6.95 18.28
C TYR A 296 -14.41 6.00 18.04
N SER A 297 -14.71 4.71 17.79
CA SER A 297 -13.72 3.71 17.43
C SER A 297 -13.05 4.06 16.09
N ALA A 298 -11.84 3.53 15.87
CA ALA A 298 -11.03 3.80 14.66
C ALA A 298 -11.56 3.04 13.41
N ILE A 299 -12.83 3.33 13.07
CA ILE A 299 -13.51 2.85 11.86
C ILE A 299 -14.25 4.00 11.19
N GLN A 300 -14.77 3.77 9.99
CA GLN A 300 -15.64 4.72 9.33
C GLN A 300 -17.00 4.80 10.02
N HIS A 301 -17.47 6.04 10.28
CA HIS A 301 -18.78 6.34 10.83
C HIS A 301 -19.57 7.23 9.88
N VAL A 302 -20.89 7.06 9.88
CA VAL A 302 -21.83 7.93 9.17
C VAL A 302 -22.93 8.36 10.12
N LEU A 303 -23.04 9.67 10.35
CA LEU A 303 -24.11 10.25 11.15
C LEU A 303 -25.14 10.89 10.23
N LYS A 304 -26.37 10.40 10.30
CA LYS A 304 -27.51 11.02 9.60
C LYS A 304 -28.08 12.14 10.47
N VAL A 305 -28.04 13.35 9.95
CA VAL A 305 -28.45 14.58 10.68
C VAL A 305 -29.67 15.17 10.03
N ASN A 306 -30.76 15.28 10.78
CA ASN A 306 -31.94 16.02 10.36
C ASN A 306 -31.69 17.52 10.55
N ILE A 307 -31.89 18.31 9.50
CA ILE A 307 -31.75 19.76 9.46
C ILE A 307 -33.02 20.43 8.91
N ASP A 308 -34.14 19.75 8.91
CA ASP A 308 -35.41 20.22 8.36
C ASP A 308 -35.84 21.57 8.98
N SER A 309 -35.67 21.72 10.29
CA SER A 309 -36.00 22.93 11.04
C SER A 309 -35.09 24.14 10.78
N LEU A 310 -33.96 23.95 10.08
CA LEU A 310 -33.05 25.04 9.79
C LEU A 310 -33.53 25.87 8.57
N PRO A 311 -33.35 27.18 8.53
CA PRO A 311 -33.62 28.00 7.36
C PRO A 311 -32.77 27.61 6.16
N LYS A 312 -33.23 27.94 4.95
CA LYS A 312 -32.41 27.81 3.72
C LYS A 312 -31.18 28.72 3.82
N GLY A 313 -30.03 28.20 3.38
CA GLY A 313 -28.80 28.97 3.44
C GLY A 313 -27.52 28.13 3.52
N ASN A 314 -26.42 28.84 3.75
CA ASN A 314 -25.11 28.24 3.93
C ASN A 314 -24.86 27.89 5.41
N TYR A 315 -24.38 26.69 5.62
CA TYR A 315 -23.95 26.16 6.92
C TYR A 315 -22.54 25.63 6.83
N PHE A 316 -21.90 25.42 7.98
CA PHE A 316 -20.56 24.89 8.11
C PHE A 316 -20.55 23.74 9.12
N VAL A 317 -20.20 22.55 8.64
CA VAL A 317 -20.01 21.38 9.49
C VAL A 317 -18.57 21.41 9.99
N HIS A 318 -18.40 21.61 11.27
CA HIS A 318 -17.10 21.69 11.93
C HIS A 318 -16.84 20.40 12.69
N TYR A 319 -15.78 19.70 12.31
CA TYR A 319 -15.26 18.51 12.97
C TYR A 319 -14.05 18.87 13.81
N GLN A 320 -14.01 18.40 15.03
CA GLN A 320 -12.93 18.65 15.97
C GLN A 320 -12.61 17.39 16.78
N THR A 321 -11.34 17.06 16.88
CA THR A 321 -10.79 16.06 17.81
C THR A 321 -9.46 16.59 18.34
N LYS A 322 -8.73 15.83 19.19
CA LYS A 322 -7.46 16.27 19.80
C LYS A 322 -6.44 16.64 18.71
N GLY A 323 -6.11 17.91 18.59
CA GLY A 323 -5.13 18.44 17.65
C GLY A 323 -5.58 18.60 16.19
N ILE A 324 -6.84 18.26 15.86
CA ILE A 324 -7.35 18.32 14.49
C ILE A 324 -8.68 19.05 14.45
N SER A 325 -8.81 19.95 13.47
CA SER A 325 -10.03 20.69 13.20
C SER A 325 -10.22 20.82 11.69
N LYS A 326 -11.43 20.47 11.21
CA LYS A 326 -11.79 20.57 9.79
C LYS A 326 -13.20 21.15 9.65
N THR A 327 -13.44 21.89 8.55
CA THR A 327 -14.72 22.48 8.26
C THR A 327 -15.13 22.20 6.82
N LYS A 328 -16.36 21.74 6.63
CA LYS A 328 -16.97 21.56 5.29
C LYS A 328 -18.22 22.44 5.18
N LYS A 329 -18.36 23.07 4.02
CA LYS A 329 -19.54 23.87 3.69
C LYS A 329 -20.70 22.94 3.35
N LEU A 330 -21.92 23.32 3.83
CA LEU A 330 -23.18 22.65 3.54
C LEU A 330 -24.17 23.69 3.01
N LEU A 331 -24.79 23.44 1.89
CA LEU A 331 -25.82 24.28 1.32
C LEU A 331 -27.19 23.61 1.53
N LYS A 332 -28.11 24.33 2.18
CA LYS A 332 -29.49 23.90 2.36
C LYS A 332 -30.44 24.70 1.45
N TYR A 333 -31.28 23.98 0.71
CA TYR A 333 -32.37 24.52 -0.10
C TYR A 333 -33.69 24.53 0.62
#